data_ef0dd901aee9c39ceb9327f89905c7e2
#
_entry.id   ef0dd901aee9c39ceb9327f89905c7e2
#
_cell.length_a   1.000
_cell.length_b   1.000
_cell.length_c   1.000
_cell.angle_alpha   90.00
_cell.angle_beta   90.00
_cell.angle_gamma   90.00
#
_symmetry.space_group_name_H-M   'P 1'
#
loop_
_entity.id
_entity.type
_entity.pdbx_description
1 polymer ?
#
loop_
_entity_poly.entity_id
_entity_poly.type
_entity_poly.pdbx_seq_one_letter_code
_entity_poly.pdbx_strand_id
1 'polypeptide(L)'
;DSRNEVVMIAALAALALGASAQTWHDRAVTMVVPFPPGGSTEQVARAVAPLLTEKFKQSFLVDNKAGATGTIGATFVKRAPADGYTFLVTSLGPLVIVPHLVKSLQFDALKDFDHITVAVQSPNVLVVPMNSPHKSLADVVAYQKANPGKMTFASAGNGSSDHLTVELFWQQTGTKGIHVPYKGGAPAHTDLMGGQVDASFQNVNSVLQYIKGGKMRPLAVTSTKRSHVLPDVPTMAEAGVPNVEVTSWQAIVAPK
;
A
#
# COMPACT_ATOMS: atom_id res chain seq x y z
N ASP A 1 -58.77 -26.64 -20.31
CA ASP A 1 -59.74 -25.60 -19.91
C ASP A 1 -59.06 -24.25 -20.08
N SER A 2 -59.36 -23.56 -21.18
CA SER A 2 -58.67 -22.39 -21.69
C SER A 2 -58.55 -21.23 -20.66
N ARG A 3 -59.45 -21.18 -19.67
CA ARG A 3 -59.43 -20.20 -18.58
C ARG A 3 -58.24 -20.40 -17.62
N ASN A 4 -57.90 -21.66 -17.32
CA ASN A 4 -56.81 -21.98 -16.42
C ASN A 4 -55.46 -21.76 -17.07
N GLU A 5 -55.35 -21.95 -18.39
CA GLU A 5 -54.11 -21.65 -19.15
C GLU A 5 -53.84 -20.14 -19.23
N VAL A 6 -54.87 -19.32 -19.45
CA VAL A 6 -54.76 -17.86 -19.47
C VAL A 6 -54.37 -17.32 -18.10
N VAL A 7 -54.92 -17.86 -17.01
CA VAL A 7 -54.54 -17.46 -15.64
C VAL A 7 -53.11 -17.87 -15.30
N MET A 8 -52.66 -19.05 -15.74
CA MET A 8 -51.29 -19.50 -15.53
C MET A 8 -50.29 -18.67 -16.33
N ILE A 9 -50.58 -18.29 -17.56
CA ILE A 9 -49.74 -17.43 -18.39
C ILE A 9 -49.67 -16.01 -17.81
N ALA A 10 -50.79 -15.47 -17.31
CA ALA A 10 -50.81 -14.17 -16.65
C ALA A 10 -50.03 -14.17 -15.33
N ALA A 11 -50.09 -15.26 -14.55
CA ALA A 11 -49.32 -15.41 -13.31
C ALA A 11 -47.79 -15.54 -13.58
N LEU A 12 -47.38 -16.27 -14.62
CA LEU A 12 -45.99 -16.35 -15.05
C LEU A 12 -45.47 -15.01 -15.60
N ALA A 13 -46.29 -14.27 -16.34
CA ALA A 13 -45.91 -12.93 -16.82
C ALA A 13 -45.81 -11.91 -15.69
N ALA A 14 -46.64 -12.00 -14.65
CA ALA A 14 -46.56 -11.15 -13.46
C ALA A 14 -45.30 -11.43 -12.60
N LEU A 15 -44.86 -12.70 -12.56
CA LEU A 15 -43.59 -13.08 -11.90
C LEU A 15 -42.35 -12.62 -12.67
N ALA A 16 -42.42 -12.51 -14.00
CA ALA A 16 -41.32 -12.02 -14.83
C ALA A 16 -41.14 -10.50 -14.74
N LEU A 17 -42.15 -9.73 -14.39
CA LEU A 17 -42.07 -8.26 -14.22
C LEU A 17 -41.45 -7.85 -12.87
N GLY A 18 -41.24 -8.78 -11.95
CA GLY A 18 -40.59 -8.50 -10.64
C GLY A 18 -39.09 -8.68 -10.60
N ALA A 19 -38.48 -9.18 -11.65
CA ALA A 19 -37.00 -9.23 -11.75
C ALA A 19 -36.44 -7.89 -12.23
N SER A 20 -36.60 -6.84 -11.41
CA SER A 20 -35.76 -5.66 -11.57
C SER A 20 -34.34 -6.14 -11.41
N ALA A 21 -33.56 -6.16 -12.50
CA ALA A 21 -32.12 -6.33 -12.41
C ALA A 21 -31.63 -5.27 -11.44
N GLN A 22 -31.21 -5.70 -10.25
CA GLN A 22 -30.67 -4.81 -9.24
C GLN A 22 -29.47 -4.10 -9.88
N THR A 23 -29.63 -2.82 -10.19
CA THR A 23 -28.55 -2.03 -10.79
C THR A 23 -27.43 -1.97 -9.76
N TRP A 24 -26.24 -2.49 -10.12
CA TRP A 24 -25.05 -2.28 -9.32
C TRP A 24 -24.92 -0.78 -9.00
N HIS A 25 -24.30 -0.43 -7.89
CA HIS A 25 -24.14 0.91 -7.30
C HIS A 25 -25.45 1.56 -6.78
N ASP A 26 -26.36 0.75 -6.22
CA ASP A 26 -27.57 1.23 -5.55
C ASP A 26 -27.36 1.59 -4.06
N ARG A 27 -26.19 1.30 -3.52
CA ARG A 27 -25.80 1.53 -2.12
C ARG A 27 -24.32 1.90 -2.01
N ALA A 28 -23.89 2.30 -0.80
CA ALA A 28 -22.50 2.65 -0.53
C ALA A 28 -21.53 1.48 -0.79
N VAL A 29 -20.40 1.79 -1.38
CA VAL A 29 -19.29 0.86 -1.64
C VAL A 29 -18.21 1.06 -0.59
N THR A 30 -17.67 -0.03 -0.04
CA THR A 30 -16.59 0.01 0.95
C THR A 30 -15.25 -0.28 0.30
N MET A 31 -14.29 0.61 0.47
CA MET A 31 -12.90 0.45 0.10
C MET A 31 -12.07 0.14 1.35
N VAL A 32 -11.79 -1.13 1.58
CA VAL A 32 -11.01 -1.59 2.74
C VAL A 32 -9.54 -1.30 2.50
N VAL A 33 -8.91 -0.62 3.44
CA VAL A 33 -7.46 -0.38 3.48
C VAL A 33 -6.86 -1.20 4.63
N PRO A 34 -5.94 -2.14 4.38
CA PRO A 34 -5.44 -3.07 5.38
C PRO A 34 -4.34 -2.48 6.27
N PHE A 35 -4.26 -1.16 6.37
CA PHE A 35 -3.25 -0.42 7.12
C PHE A 35 -3.89 0.74 7.91
N PRO A 36 -3.20 1.27 8.93
CA PRO A 36 -3.64 2.48 9.63
C PRO A 36 -3.74 3.70 8.71
N PRO A 37 -4.55 4.70 9.07
CA PRO A 37 -4.63 5.96 8.35
C PRO A 37 -3.29 6.66 8.20
N GLY A 38 -3.10 7.41 7.09
CA GLY A 38 -1.95 8.26 6.80
C GLY A 38 -0.80 7.59 6.03
N GLY A 39 -0.90 6.29 5.71
CA GLY A 39 0.08 5.59 4.87
C GLY A 39 -0.21 5.71 3.37
N SER A 40 0.73 5.22 2.54
CA SER A 40 0.65 5.28 1.06
C SER A 40 -0.63 4.66 0.49
N THR A 41 -1.06 3.54 1.03
CA THR A 41 -2.24 2.81 0.56
C THR A 41 -3.53 3.59 0.84
N GLU A 42 -3.66 4.19 2.02
CA GLU A 42 -4.82 5.01 2.35
C GLU A 42 -4.90 6.27 1.50
N GLN A 43 -3.75 6.92 1.25
CA GLN A 43 -3.71 8.10 0.37
C GLN A 43 -4.30 7.79 -1.00
N VAL A 44 -4.01 6.61 -1.57
CA VAL A 44 -4.60 6.15 -2.85
C VAL A 44 -6.11 5.98 -2.71
N ALA A 45 -6.58 5.29 -1.68
CA ALA A 45 -8.02 5.09 -1.46
C ALA A 45 -8.75 6.43 -1.33
N ARG A 46 -8.21 7.37 -0.56
CA ARG A 46 -8.81 8.71 -0.35
C ARG A 46 -8.72 9.62 -1.59
N ALA A 47 -7.74 9.42 -2.45
CA ALA A 47 -7.68 10.14 -3.73
C ALA A 47 -8.72 9.62 -4.74
N VAL A 48 -8.96 8.32 -4.75
CA VAL A 48 -9.85 7.67 -5.71
C VAL A 48 -11.33 7.69 -5.27
N ALA A 49 -11.62 7.52 -3.99
CA ALA A 49 -12.98 7.42 -3.47
C ALA A 49 -13.89 8.61 -3.83
N PRO A 50 -13.49 9.88 -3.73
CA PRO A 50 -14.34 11.00 -4.12
C PRO A 50 -14.67 11.01 -5.61
N LEU A 51 -13.71 10.65 -6.46
CA LEU A 51 -13.89 10.60 -7.91
C LEU A 51 -14.88 9.50 -8.32
N LEU A 52 -14.80 8.35 -7.66
CA LEU A 52 -15.77 7.25 -7.84
C LEU A 52 -17.16 7.65 -7.31
N THR A 53 -17.23 8.32 -6.16
CA THR A 53 -18.47 8.85 -5.58
C THR A 53 -19.15 9.81 -6.55
N GLU A 54 -18.40 10.72 -7.16
CA GLU A 54 -18.92 11.65 -8.13
C GLU A 54 -19.42 10.93 -9.39
N LYS A 55 -18.64 9.97 -9.89
CA LYS A 55 -18.95 9.23 -11.12
C LYS A 55 -20.18 8.33 -10.97
N PHE A 56 -20.27 7.59 -9.89
CA PHE A 56 -21.31 6.58 -9.69
C PHE A 56 -22.51 7.07 -8.87
N LYS A 57 -22.44 8.30 -8.34
CA LYS A 57 -23.49 8.89 -7.49
C LYS A 57 -23.83 8.04 -6.25
N GLN A 58 -22.88 7.23 -5.80
CA GLN A 58 -22.95 6.44 -4.57
C GLN A 58 -21.68 6.65 -3.74
N SER A 59 -21.79 6.64 -2.43
CA SER A 59 -20.67 6.86 -1.53
C SER A 59 -19.64 5.73 -1.64
N PHE A 60 -18.39 6.07 -1.88
CA PHE A 60 -17.24 5.16 -1.72
C PHE A 60 -16.56 5.49 -0.39
N LEU A 61 -16.68 4.58 0.57
CA LEU A 61 -16.23 4.78 1.96
C LEU A 61 -14.90 4.06 2.19
N VAL A 62 -13.93 4.76 2.77
CA VAL A 62 -12.64 4.16 3.14
C VAL A 62 -12.73 3.60 4.55
N ASP A 63 -12.47 2.29 4.71
CA ASP A 63 -12.49 1.56 5.97
C ASP A 63 -11.11 0.95 6.27
N ASN A 64 -10.45 1.41 7.31
CA ASN A 64 -9.13 0.94 7.70
C ASN A 64 -9.21 -0.30 8.60
N LYS A 65 -8.79 -1.47 8.09
CA LYS A 65 -8.72 -2.74 8.82
C LYS A 65 -7.26 -3.20 8.95
N ALA A 66 -6.53 -2.51 9.80
CA ALA A 66 -5.11 -2.71 9.98
C ALA A 66 -4.76 -3.99 10.78
N GLY A 67 -3.57 -4.52 10.55
CA GLY A 67 -2.96 -5.57 11.35
C GLY A 67 -2.30 -6.67 10.53
N ALA A 68 -1.33 -7.34 11.16
CA ALA A 68 -0.55 -8.45 10.61
C ALA A 68 -0.06 -8.19 9.16
N THR A 69 0.57 -7.04 8.96
CA THR A 69 1.09 -6.58 7.65
C THR A 69 0.03 -6.60 6.54
N GLY A 70 -1.22 -6.25 6.89
CA GLY A 70 -2.33 -6.15 5.95
C GLY A 70 -3.13 -7.45 5.74
N THR A 71 -2.74 -8.57 6.34
CA THR A 71 -3.44 -9.84 6.14
C THR A 71 -4.83 -9.87 6.77
N ILE A 72 -5.07 -9.09 7.84
CA ILE A 72 -6.38 -8.98 8.47
C ILE A 72 -7.39 -8.36 7.50
N GLY A 73 -7.06 -7.21 6.91
CA GLY A 73 -7.94 -6.55 5.94
C GLY A 73 -8.12 -7.37 4.66
N ALA A 74 -7.06 -8.02 4.16
CA ALA A 74 -7.16 -8.89 3.00
C ALA A 74 -8.08 -10.11 3.26
N THR A 75 -7.95 -10.75 4.43
CA THR A 75 -8.82 -11.86 4.83
C THR A 75 -10.27 -11.42 4.99
N PHE A 76 -10.51 -10.21 5.51
CA PHE A 76 -11.86 -9.65 5.61
C PHE A 76 -12.49 -9.51 4.23
N VAL A 77 -11.78 -8.93 3.26
CA VAL A 77 -12.29 -8.73 1.89
C VAL A 77 -12.49 -10.07 1.17
N LYS A 78 -11.57 -11.03 1.30
CA LYS A 78 -11.77 -12.38 0.76
C LYS A 78 -13.11 -13.00 1.17
N ARG A 79 -13.56 -12.74 2.41
CA ARG A 79 -14.81 -13.30 2.96
C ARG A 79 -16.04 -12.47 2.62
N ALA A 80 -15.88 -11.30 2.03
CA ALA A 80 -16.99 -10.46 1.61
C ALA A 80 -17.68 -11.05 0.38
N PRO A 81 -18.98 -10.74 0.16
CA PRO A 81 -19.66 -11.11 -1.07
C PRO A 81 -18.97 -10.52 -2.31
N ALA A 82 -18.90 -11.30 -3.39
CA ALA A 82 -18.37 -10.86 -4.68
C ALA A 82 -19.44 -10.09 -5.49
N ASP A 83 -20.04 -9.07 -4.87
CA ASP A 83 -21.18 -8.32 -5.40
C ASP A 83 -20.82 -6.90 -5.87
N GLY A 84 -19.53 -6.54 -5.81
CA GLY A 84 -19.04 -5.22 -6.22
C GLY A 84 -19.20 -4.11 -5.19
N TYR A 85 -19.55 -4.42 -3.93
CA TYR A 85 -19.71 -3.41 -2.86
C TYR A 85 -18.57 -3.40 -1.84
N THR A 86 -17.61 -4.32 -1.96
CA THR A 86 -16.43 -4.36 -1.11
C THR A 86 -15.18 -4.53 -1.97
N PHE A 87 -14.24 -3.60 -1.84
CA PHE A 87 -12.94 -3.64 -2.52
C PHE A 87 -11.82 -3.61 -1.49
N LEU A 88 -10.68 -4.18 -1.85
CA LEU A 88 -9.44 -4.03 -1.10
C LEU A 88 -8.52 -3.08 -1.86
N VAL A 89 -8.16 -1.96 -1.23
CA VAL A 89 -7.07 -1.12 -1.69
C VAL A 89 -5.84 -1.50 -0.90
N THR A 90 -4.87 -2.10 -1.55
CA THR A 90 -3.75 -2.76 -0.89
C THR A 90 -2.41 -2.46 -1.59
N SER A 91 -1.35 -3.10 -1.13
CA SER A 91 0.00 -2.97 -1.67
C SER A 91 0.62 -4.33 -1.97
N LEU A 92 1.83 -4.31 -2.53
CA LEU A 92 2.58 -5.54 -2.82
C LEU A 92 2.82 -6.40 -1.56
N GLY A 93 2.92 -5.81 -0.38
CA GLY A 93 3.19 -6.54 0.86
C GLY A 93 2.25 -7.72 1.07
N PRO A 94 0.95 -7.50 1.30
CA PRO A 94 -0.02 -8.57 1.53
C PRO A 94 -0.19 -9.53 0.37
N LEU A 95 -0.09 -9.06 -0.87
CA LEU A 95 -0.39 -9.88 -2.05
C LEU A 95 0.81 -10.66 -2.60
N VAL A 96 2.04 -10.13 -2.46
CA VAL A 96 3.22 -10.71 -3.12
C VAL A 96 4.30 -11.15 -2.13
N ILE A 97 4.52 -10.41 -1.04
CA ILE A 97 5.64 -10.68 -0.13
C ILE A 97 5.22 -11.61 1.02
N VAL A 98 4.17 -11.25 1.72
CA VAL A 98 3.68 -12.00 2.91
C VAL A 98 3.34 -13.45 2.60
N PRO A 99 2.80 -13.82 1.41
CA PRO A 99 2.60 -15.23 1.05
C PRO A 99 3.86 -16.10 1.13
N HIS A 100 5.03 -15.52 0.96
CA HIS A 100 6.32 -16.23 1.08
C HIS A 100 6.90 -16.23 2.49
N LEU A 101 6.39 -15.39 3.38
CA LEU A 101 6.88 -15.25 4.76
C LEU A 101 6.00 -15.96 5.79
N VAL A 102 4.71 -16.13 5.51
CA VAL A 102 3.71 -16.67 6.44
C VAL A 102 3.16 -17.98 5.90
N LYS A 103 3.40 -19.08 6.62
CA LYS A 103 3.01 -20.44 6.18
C LYS A 103 1.51 -20.71 6.17
N SER A 104 0.71 -19.99 6.96
CA SER A 104 -0.73 -20.25 7.13
C SER A 104 -1.56 -19.00 6.89
N LEU A 105 -1.49 -18.46 5.66
CA LEU A 105 -2.39 -17.38 5.23
C LEU A 105 -3.82 -17.90 5.08
N GLN A 106 -4.77 -17.02 5.42
CA GLN A 106 -6.20 -17.29 5.27
C GLN A 106 -6.73 -16.95 3.87
N PHE A 107 -5.87 -16.56 2.94
CA PHE A 107 -6.20 -16.26 1.56
C PHE A 107 -5.06 -16.65 0.61
N ASP A 108 -5.43 -16.89 -0.64
CA ASP A 108 -4.52 -17.03 -1.79
C ASP A 108 -4.67 -15.78 -2.65
N ALA A 109 -3.58 -15.01 -2.78
CA ALA A 109 -3.61 -13.74 -3.48
C ALA A 109 -4.01 -13.83 -4.97
N LEU A 110 -3.78 -14.98 -5.61
CA LEU A 110 -4.09 -15.20 -7.03
C LEU A 110 -5.49 -15.80 -7.26
N LYS A 111 -6.00 -16.57 -6.27
CA LYS A 111 -7.24 -17.33 -6.45
C LYS A 111 -8.45 -16.66 -5.82
N ASP A 112 -8.25 -15.93 -4.72
CA ASP A 112 -9.35 -15.40 -3.91
C ASP A 112 -9.76 -13.96 -4.28
N PHE A 113 -9.01 -13.33 -5.20
CA PHE A 113 -9.27 -11.95 -5.61
C PHE A 113 -9.30 -11.79 -7.13
N ASP A 114 -10.19 -10.95 -7.60
CA ASP A 114 -10.15 -10.36 -8.93
C ASP A 114 -9.30 -9.09 -8.90
N HIS A 115 -8.22 -9.10 -9.67
CA HIS A 115 -7.25 -8.00 -9.74
C HIS A 115 -7.74 -6.94 -10.73
N ILE A 116 -8.16 -5.77 -10.22
CA ILE A 116 -8.77 -4.73 -11.03
C ILE A 116 -7.70 -3.84 -11.68
N THR A 117 -6.83 -3.25 -10.86
CA THR A 117 -5.79 -2.34 -11.38
C THR A 117 -4.67 -2.09 -10.36
N VAL A 118 -3.49 -1.77 -10.89
CA VAL A 118 -2.44 -1.08 -10.13
C VAL A 118 -2.71 0.42 -10.26
N ALA A 119 -3.15 1.05 -9.18
CA ALA A 119 -3.56 2.44 -9.17
C ALA A 119 -2.36 3.40 -9.10
N VAL A 120 -1.29 3.01 -8.40
CA VAL A 120 -0.06 3.80 -8.23
C VAL A 120 1.15 2.89 -8.23
N GLN A 121 2.21 3.32 -8.89
CA GLN A 121 3.56 2.82 -8.72
C GLN A 121 4.44 3.91 -8.12
N SER A 122 5.21 3.60 -7.12
CA SER A 122 6.06 4.55 -6.42
C SER A 122 7.39 3.90 -6.02
N PRO A 123 8.53 4.47 -6.37
CA PRO A 123 9.79 4.01 -5.81
C PRO A 123 9.84 4.32 -4.32
N ASN A 124 10.77 3.70 -3.62
CA ASN A 124 11.12 4.11 -2.27
C ASN A 124 12.15 5.23 -2.31
N VAL A 125 12.20 6.01 -1.25
CA VAL A 125 13.23 7.01 -0.99
C VAL A 125 13.79 6.79 0.40
N LEU A 126 15.12 6.80 0.51
CA LEU A 126 15.77 6.83 1.82
C LEU A 126 15.61 8.22 2.40
N VAL A 127 14.96 8.28 3.55
CA VAL A 127 14.74 9.53 4.30
C VAL A 127 15.33 9.42 5.70
N VAL A 128 15.81 10.55 6.19
CA VAL A 128 16.31 10.75 7.55
C VAL A 128 15.60 11.95 8.19
N PRO A 129 15.58 12.09 9.53
CA PRO A 129 15.12 13.30 10.18
C PRO A 129 15.84 14.55 9.63
N MET A 130 15.16 15.69 9.58
CA MET A 130 15.76 16.91 9.03
C MET A 130 17.01 17.38 9.79
N ASN A 131 17.07 17.10 11.08
CA ASN A 131 18.20 17.38 11.97
C ASN A 131 19.27 16.28 12.00
N SER A 132 19.11 15.20 11.21
CA SER A 132 20.08 14.11 11.14
C SER A 132 21.49 14.63 10.78
N PRO A 133 22.57 14.07 11.37
CA PRO A 133 23.94 14.36 10.96
C PRO A 133 24.25 13.85 9.55
N HIS A 134 23.49 12.85 9.07
CA HIS A 134 23.67 12.25 7.74
C HIS A 134 23.02 13.14 6.68
N LYS A 135 23.83 13.68 5.76
CA LYS A 135 23.40 14.60 4.70
C LYS A 135 23.32 13.93 3.33
N SER A 136 23.94 12.76 3.20
CA SER A 136 24.03 11.99 1.96
C SER A 136 23.90 10.49 2.22
N LEU A 137 23.66 9.72 1.15
CA LEU A 137 23.73 8.26 1.21
C LEU A 137 25.11 7.77 1.66
N ALA A 138 26.18 8.44 1.19
CA ALA A 138 27.55 8.11 1.56
C ALA A 138 27.79 8.24 3.08
N ASP A 139 27.21 9.25 3.73
CA ASP A 139 27.31 9.41 5.19
C ASP A 139 26.64 8.24 5.92
N VAL A 140 25.47 7.80 5.45
CA VAL A 140 24.76 6.65 6.03
C VAL A 140 25.59 5.38 5.90
N VAL A 141 26.15 5.11 4.72
CA VAL A 141 26.99 3.92 4.49
C VAL A 141 28.24 3.97 5.33
N ALA A 142 28.93 5.12 5.38
CA ALA A 142 30.15 5.31 6.18
C ALA A 142 29.86 5.11 7.68
N TYR A 143 28.79 5.68 8.19
CA TYR A 143 28.38 5.50 9.58
C TYR A 143 28.10 4.04 9.91
N GLN A 144 27.34 3.32 9.07
CA GLN A 144 27.03 1.92 9.30
C GLN A 144 28.26 1.00 9.23
N LYS A 145 29.23 1.30 8.37
CA LYS A 145 30.50 0.57 8.32
C LYS A 145 31.32 0.78 9.59
N ALA A 146 31.35 2.00 10.12
CA ALA A 146 32.05 2.32 11.36
C ALA A 146 31.32 1.84 12.62
N ASN A 147 29.99 1.69 12.55
CA ASN A 147 29.11 1.36 13.66
C ASN A 147 28.11 0.24 13.31
N PRO A 148 28.57 -0.99 13.03
CA PRO A 148 27.69 -2.09 12.61
C PRO A 148 26.58 -2.36 13.64
N GLY A 149 25.33 -2.48 13.17
CA GLY A 149 24.18 -2.80 14.00
C GLY A 149 23.76 -1.70 14.98
N LYS A 150 24.15 -0.43 14.75
CA LYS A 150 23.75 0.69 15.62
C LYS A 150 22.65 1.55 15.03
N MET A 151 22.65 1.77 13.71
CA MET A 151 21.65 2.62 13.05
C MET A 151 20.32 1.92 12.93
N THR A 152 19.25 2.62 13.29
CA THR A 152 17.87 2.12 13.25
C THR A 152 17.17 2.52 11.96
N PHE A 153 16.44 1.58 11.37
CA PHE A 153 15.64 1.79 10.16
C PHE A 153 14.18 1.40 10.39
N ALA A 154 13.30 2.37 10.32
CA ALA A 154 11.87 2.14 10.39
C ALA A 154 11.32 1.53 9.10
N SER A 155 10.27 0.75 9.20
CA SER A 155 9.47 0.29 8.06
C SER A 155 7.98 0.26 8.39
N ALA A 156 7.14 0.14 7.37
CA ALA A 156 5.70 -0.04 7.53
C ALA A 156 5.31 -1.45 8.03
N GLY A 157 6.28 -2.28 8.39
CA GLY A 157 6.10 -3.61 8.95
C GLY A 157 6.91 -4.69 8.22
N ASN A 158 6.98 -5.88 8.83
CA ASN A 158 7.66 -7.03 8.25
C ASN A 158 7.01 -7.42 6.91
N GLY A 159 7.81 -7.53 5.84
CA GLY A 159 7.30 -7.84 4.51
C GLY A 159 6.69 -6.64 3.77
N SER A 160 6.91 -5.41 4.24
CA SER A 160 6.65 -4.20 3.46
C SER A 160 7.76 -3.97 2.42
N SER A 161 7.49 -3.13 1.42
CA SER A 161 8.54 -2.70 0.47
C SER A 161 9.70 -2.02 1.18
N ASP A 162 9.42 -1.24 2.21
CA ASP A 162 10.40 -0.55 3.03
C ASP A 162 11.37 -1.52 3.70
N HIS A 163 10.82 -2.60 4.31
CA HIS A 163 11.61 -3.66 4.93
C HIS A 163 12.51 -4.36 3.92
N LEU A 164 11.95 -4.82 2.80
CA LEU A 164 12.77 -5.49 1.78
C LEU A 164 13.82 -4.57 1.16
N THR A 165 13.52 -3.28 1.04
CA THR A 165 14.48 -2.30 0.53
C THR A 165 15.66 -2.13 1.48
N VAL A 166 15.42 -2.05 2.78
CA VAL A 166 16.52 -1.91 3.75
C VAL A 166 17.37 -3.17 3.81
N GLU A 167 16.77 -4.36 3.73
CA GLU A 167 17.51 -5.62 3.68
C GLU A 167 18.39 -5.72 2.42
N LEU A 168 17.84 -5.37 1.26
CA LEU A 168 18.58 -5.30 0.01
C LEU A 168 19.72 -4.27 0.09
N PHE A 169 19.46 -3.08 0.66
CA PHE A 169 20.46 -2.05 0.87
C PHE A 169 21.62 -2.55 1.73
N TRP A 170 21.33 -3.20 2.85
CA TRP A 170 22.38 -3.76 3.71
C TRP A 170 23.18 -4.85 2.99
N GLN A 171 22.52 -5.70 2.22
CA GLN A 171 23.19 -6.72 1.43
C GLN A 171 24.13 -6.13 0.38
N GLN A 172 23.68 -5.10 -0.36
CA GLN A 172 24.47 -4.47 -1.41
C GLN A 172 25.64 -3.63 -0.88
N THR A 173 25.49 -3.05 0.30
CA THR A 173 26.54 -2.21 0.92
C THR A 173 27.48 -2.97 1.85
N GLY A 174 27.15 -4.23 2.18
CA GLY A 174 27.88 -4.99 3.21
C GLY A 174 27.78 -4.36 4.59
N THR A 175 26.69 -3.64 4.87
CA THR A 175 26.42 -2.99 6.16
C THR A 175 25.33 -3.72 6.94
N LYS A 176 25.11 -3.29 8.18
CA LYS A 176 24.08 -3.85 9.05
C LYS A 176 23.52 -2.77 9.97
N GLY A 177 22.21 -2.73 10.10
CA GLY A 177 21.49 -1.88 11.05
C GLY A 177 20.50 -2.66 11.89
N ILE A 178 19.58 -1.94 12.52
CA ILE A 178 18.47 -2.49 13.30
C ILE A 178 17.17 -2.15 12.57
N HIS A 179 16.41 -3.17 12.17
CA HIS A 179 15.09 -2.98 11.61
C HIS A 179 14.05 -2.76 12.71
N VAL A 180 13.26 -1.70 12.60
CA VAL A 180 12.18 -1.33 13.54
C VAL A 180 10.85 -1.38 12.78
N PRO A 181 10.09 -2.47 12.87
CA PRO A 181 8.81 -2.61 12.17
C PRO A 181 7.68 -1.86 12.88
N TYR A 182 6.92 -1.07 12.13
CA TYR A 182 5.71 -0.38 12.57
C TYR A 182 4.44 -1.05 11.99
N LYS A 183 3.29 -0.66 12.52
CA LYS A 183 1.98 -1.13 12.01
C LYS A 183 1.49 -0.29 10.82
N GLY A 184 2.37 0.04 9.88
CA GLY A 184 2.12 0.87 8.71
C GLY A 184 3.03 2.09 8.63
N GLY A 185 2.99 2.83 7.52
CA GLY A 185 3.89 3.96 7.27
C GLY A 185 3.68 5.15 8.21
N ALA A 186 2.43 5.50 8.54
CA ALA A 186 2.14 6.70 9.31
C ALA A 186 2.85 6.77 10.69
N PRO A 187 2.79 5.73 11.55
CA PRO A 187 3.54 5.76 12.80
C PRO A 187 5.06 5.77 12.59
N ALA A 188 5.57 5.11 11.53
CA ALA A 188 6.99 5.17 11.17
C ALA A 188 7.41 6.61 10.79
N HIS A 189 6.56 7.33 10.03
CA HIS A 189 6.82 8.74 9.67
C HIS A 189 6.88 9.63 10.91
N THR A 190 5.98 9.45 11.86
CA THR A 190 5.92 10.23 13.09
C THR A 190 7.21 10.05 13.91
N ASP A 191 7.62 8.82 14.13
CA ASP A 191 8.82 8.51 14.91
C ASP A 191 10.10 8.92 14.21
N LEU A 192 10.15 8.82 12.87
CA LEU A 192 11.27 9.33 12.08
C LEU A 192 11.40 10.85 12.21
N MET A 193 10.32 11.59 12.03
CA MET A 193 10.33 13.05 12.18
C MET A 193 10.68 13.48 13.61
N GLY A 194 10.29 12.68 14.60
CA GLY A 194 10.62 12.87 16.01
C GLY A 194 12.03 12.44 16.40
N GLY A 195 12.81 11.85 15.47
CA GLY A 195 14.18 11.38 15.75
C GLY A 195 14.24 10.14 16.65
N GLN A 196 13.13 9.37 16.76
CA GLN A 196 13.11 8.12 17.53
C GLN A 196 13.77 6.96 16.76
N VAL A 197 13.89 7.10 15.45
CA VAL A 197 14.63 6.21 14.54
C VAL A 197 15.49 7.05 13.60
N ASP A 198 16.59 6.47 13.10
CA ASP A 198 17.61 7.21 12.37
C ASP A 198 17.29 7.38 10.89
N ALA A 199 16.65 6.39 10.27
CA ALA A 199 16.37 6.37 8.85
C ALA A 199 15.14 5.53 8.52
N SER A 200 14.64 5.66 7.30
CA SER A 200 13.62 4.79 6.74
C SER A 200 13.65 4.82 5.21
N PHE A 201 13.38 3.68 4.58
CA PHE A 201 12.92 3.68 3.19
C PHE A 201 11.41 3.81 3.19
N GLN A 202 10.88 4.75 2.44
CA GLN A 202 9.43 5.00 2.37
C GLN A 202 9.00 5.23 0.94
N ASN A 203 7.74 4.89 0.60
CA ASN A 203 7.21 5.22 -0.71
C ASN A 203 7.22 6.73 -0.92
N VAL A 204 7.73 7.20 -2.05
CA VAL A 204 7.85 8.65 -2.36
C VAL A 204 6.50 9.36 -2.18
N ASN A 205 5.40 8.77 -2.69
CA ASN A 205 4.08 9.38 -2.57
C ASN A 205 3.64 9.61 -1.12
N SER A 206 4.05 8.77 -0.17
CA SER A 206 3.64 8.89 1.23
C SER A 206 4.41 9.94 2.02
N VAL A 207 5.66 10.23 1.62
CA VAL A 207 6.53 11.16 2.36
C VAL A 207 6.80 12.48 1.65
N LEU A 208 6.33 12.63 0.41
CA LEU A 208 6.58 13.82 -0.41
C LEU A 208 6.20 15.13 0.29
N GLN A 209 5.06 15.16 0.96
CA GLN A 209 4.59 16.34 1.71
C GLN A 209 5.54 16.69 2.88
N TYR A 210 6.11 15.71 3.55
CA TYR A 210 7.04 15.94 4.66
C TYR A 210 8.41 16.38 4.16
N ILE A 211 8.85 15.87 3.01
CA ILE A 211 10.08 16.31 2.34
C ILE A 211 9.93 17.76 1.90
N LYS A 212 8.85 18.10 1.17
CA LYS A 212 8.58 19.48 0.73
C LYS A 212 8.36 20.44 1.89
N GLY A 213 7.82 19.95 3.00
CA GLY A 213 7.65 20.72 4.23
C GLY A 213 8.91 20.83 5.10
N GLY A 214 10.06 20.32 4.64
CA GLY A 214 11.33 20.41 5.38
C GLY A 214 11.38 19.62 6.69
N LYS A 215 10.56 18.56 6.82
CA LYS A 215 10.50 17.72 8.02
C LYS A 215 11.33 16.43 7.89
N MET A 216 11.58 16.01 6.67
CA MET A 216 12.42 14.87 6.33
C MET A 216 13.42 15.26 5.25
N ARG A 217 14.63 14.72 5.32
CA ARG A 217 15.66 14.88 4.28
C ARG A 217 15.69 13.63 3.42
N PRO A 218 15.42 13.73 2.10
CA PRO A 218 15.61 12.63 1.17
C PRO A 218 17.08 12.51 0.81
N LEU A 219 17.61 11.30 0.74
CA LEU A 219 19.02 11.02 0.41
C LEU A 219 19.19 10.35 -0.94
N ALA A 220 18.36 9.37 -1.29
CA ALA A 220 18.39 8.69 -2.58
C ALA A 220 17.06 7.98 -2.85
N VAL A 221 16.67 7.88 -4.14
CA VAL A 221 15.50 7.13 -4.60
C VAL A 221 15.91 5.79 -5.18
N THR A 222 15.03 4.78 -5.05
CA THR A 222 15.27 3.40 -5.51
C THR A 222 14.83 3.13 -6.94
N SER A 223 14.44 4.13 -7.68
CA SER A 223 14.14 4.04 -9.11
C SER A 223 15.41 4.09 -9.96
N THR A 224 15.34 3.55 -11.18
CA THR A 224 16.43 3.60 -12.18
C THR A 224 16.74 5.02 -12.64
N LYS A 225 15.75 5.92 -12.55
CA LYS A 225 15.88 7.36 -12.86
C LYS A 225 15.38 8.18 -11.68
N ARG A 226 15.84 9.42 -11.56
CA ARG A 226 15.34 10.36 -10.55
C ARG A 226 13.82 10.52 -10.67
N SER A 227 13.17 10.67 -9.53
CA SER A 227 11.73 10.91 -9.50
C SER A 227 11.43 12.33 -10.02
N HIS A 228 10.44 12.47 -10.89
CA HIS A 228 10.02 13.78 -11.41
C HIS A 228 9.48 14.72 -10.32
N VAL A 229 9.01 14.18 -9.20
CA VAL A 229 8.54 14.96 -8.04
C VAL A 229 9.66 15.29 -7.04
N LEU A 230 10.85 14.67 -7.20
CA LEU A 230 12.06 14.89 -6.41
C LEU A 230 13.30 14.94 -7.34
N PRO A 231 13.35 15.91 -8.29
CA PRO A 231 14.38 15.92 -9.34
C PRO A 231 15.80 16.12 -8.81
N ASP A 232 15.95 16.75 -7.64
CA ASP A 232 17.25 17.01 -7.02
C ASP A 232 17.77 15.84 -6.18
N VAL A 233 16.94 14.80 -5.95
CA VAL A 233 17.32 13.62 -5.17
C VAL A 233 17.94 12.58 -6.11
N PRO A 234 19.20 12.16 -5.88
CA PRO A 234 19.86 11.17 -6.73
C PRO A 234 19.20 9.79 -6.62
N THR A 235 19.42 8.96 -7.63
CA THR A 235 19.12 7.53 -7.52
C THR A 235 20.14 6.85 -6.60
N MET A 236 19.83 5.65 -6.11
CA MET A 236 20.77 4.85 -5.34
C MET A 236 22.07 4.60 -6.13
N ALA A 237 21.97 4.31 -7.43
CA ALA A 237 23.13 4.10 -8.31
C ALA A 237 23.97 5.38 -8.48
N GLU A 238 23.34 6.55 -8.74
CA GLU A 238 24.03 7.83 -8.82
C GLU A 238 24.76 8.18 -7.51
N ALA A 239 24.19 7.78 -6.37
CA ALA A 239 24.74 8.00 -5.05
C ALA A 239 25.77 6.93 -4.61
N GLY A 240 26.17 6.03 -5.52
CA GLY A 240 27.24 5.05 -5.30
C GLY A 240 26.82 3.68 -4.76
N VAL A 241 25.52 3.39 -4.70
CA VAL A 241 24.98 2.09 -4.28
C VAL A 241 24.11 1.51 -5.40
N PRO A 242 24.71 0.84 -6.40
CA PRO A 242 23.97 0.19 -7.46
C PRO A 242 23.19 -1.03 -6.95
N ASN A 243 22.26 -1.53 -7.79
CA ASN A 243 21.48 -2.75 -7.54
C ASN A 243 20.52 -2.69 -6.33
N VAL A 244 20.13 -1.48 -5.91
CA VAL A 244 19.04 -1.26 -4.97
C VAL A 244 17.88 -0.59 -5.73
N GLU A 245 17.24 -1.38 -6.58
CA GLU A 245 16.10 -0.94 -7.39
C GLU A 245 14.83 -1.60 -6.85
N VAL A 246 13.93 -0.80 -6.29
CA VAL A 246 12.66 -1.25 -5.73
C VAL A 246 11.55 -0.28 -6.14
N THR A 247 10.51 -0.83 -6.74
CA THR A 247 9.28 -0.10 -7.01
C THR A 247 8.14 -0.74 -6.20
N SER A 248 7.57 0.04 -5.31
CA SER A 248 6.33 -0.32 -4.63
C SER A 248 5.13 0.01 -5.51
N TRP A 249 3.98 -0.57 -5.19
CA TRP A 249 2.73 -0.26 -5.85
C TRP A 249 1.55 -0.42 -4.91
N GLN A 250 0.47 0.28 -5.23
CA GLN A 250 -0.83 0.12 -4.60
C GLN A 250 -1.83 -0.30 -5.66
N ALA A 251 -2.65 -1.28 -5.32
CA ALA A 251 -3.63 -1.89 -6.22
C ALA A 251 -5.02 -1.94 -5.61
N ILE A 252 -6.01 -2.08 -6.48
CA ILE A 252 -7.40 -2.31 -6.11
C ILE A 252 -7.76 -3.71 -6.59
N VAL A 253 -8.28 -4.51 -5.68
CA VAL A 253 -8.78 -5.87 -5.94
C VAL A 253 -10.16 -6.06 -5.34
N ALA A 254 -10.93 -7.00 -5.86
CA ALA A 254 -12.25 -7.38 -5.35
C ALA A 254 -12.24 -8.84 -4.86
N PRO A 255 -13.15 -9.26 -3.98
CA PRO A 255 -13.35 -10.68 -3.66
C PRO A 255 -13.86 -11.41 -4.91
N LYS A 256 -13.40 -12.65 -5.07
CA LYS A 256 -13.77 -13.50 -6.21
C LYS A 256 -14.87 -14.48 -5.86
#